data_d19673810377198ee2bdcc3448cf3153
#
_entry.id   d19673810377198ee2bdcc3448cf3153
#
_cell.length_a   1.000
_cell.length_b   1.000
_cell.length_c   1.000
_cell.angle_alpha   90.00
_cell.angle_beta   90.00
_cell.angle_gamma   90.00
#
_symmetry.space_group_name_H-M   'P 1'
#
loop_
_entity.id
_entity.type
_entity.pdbx_description
1 polymer ?
#
loop_
_entity_poly.entity_id
_entity_poly.type
_entity_poly.pdbx_seq_one_letter_code
_entity_poly.pdbx_strand_id
1 'polypeptide(L)'
;MNAEKNNGLIYALEDRPPLKDTLFAALQHLLSIFVAIITPPLIVSGALGFDVQTTSYLVSVSLFMSGIATFIQCRRLGPVGCGLLCVQGTSFSFISPIIMAGAIGGLPAIFGATMVGAVAEVFISRILKYAMKIITPLVSGIVVTMIGISLIKVGIISCGGGHGAIANGTFGSFQNLGIAVLVLGLIVLFNRSSNKYLRMGSIIIGIAVGYVVAYFCGMVDFSNVPDYSIFNVPVPFKYGVSFNVSAILAFAIVYIITAIEAYGDITANSMISGEPVEGEKFLKRAQGGVMADGVNSFLAGMFNSFPNSIFAQNNGMIQLTGVASRYVGYFIALFLVLLGFFPVIGVVFSFMPDPVLGGATLLMFGTVASAGVKLIASQKIDRKAILVIAISLSLGVGVELYPDILMQMPDAIKNIFSSGITTGGLAAIISNMVIRIKED
;
A
#
# COMPACT_ATOMS: atom_id res chain seq x y z
N MET A 1 8.70 27.95 27.37
CA MET A 1 7.43 27.72 28.04
C MET A 1 6.38 27.39 26.98
N ASN A 2 6.15 26.11 26.66
CA ASN A 2 5.00 25.60 25.88
C ASN A 2 4.86 24.10 26.19
N ALA A 3 4.47 23.80 27.45
CA ALA A 3 4.37 22.42 27.95
C ALA A 3 2.95 21.80 27.82
N GLU A 4 2.03 22.43 27.06
CA GLU A 4 0.62 22.03 27.06
C GLU A 4 0.08 21.53 25.72
N LYS A 5 0.94 21.19 24.75
CA LYS A 5 0.50 20.61 23.45
C LYS A 5 1.21 19.33 23.04
N ASN A 6 1.86 18.64 23.96
CA ASN A 6 2.41 17.30 23.64
C ASN A 6 1.29 16.27 23.79
N ASN A 7 0.62 15.93 22.68
CA ASN A 7 -0.34 14.81 22.51
C ASN A 7 0.26 13.44 22.84
N GLY A 8 1.06 13.30 23.91
CA GLY A 8 1.77 12.06 24.25
C GLY A 8 3.01 11.78 23.39
N LEU A 9 3.47 12.77 22.59
CA LEU A 9 4.66 12.61 21.77
C LEU A 9 5.93 12.76 22.63
N ILE A 10 6.87 11.83 22.42
CA ILE A 10 8.23 11.90 22.99
C ILE A 10 9.09 12.83 22.13
N TYR A 11 8.94 12.74 20.79
CA TYR A 11 9.63 13.59 19.83
C TYR A 11 8.63 14.17 18.84
N ALA A 12 8.54 15.48 18.81
CA ALA A 12 7.69 16.25 17.89
C ALA A 12 8.30 16.28 16.47
N LEU A 13 7.56 16.85 15.51
CA LEU A 13 7.88 16.85 14.08
C LEU A 13 9.28 17.35 13.75
N GLU A 14 9.70 18.46 14.35
CA GLU A 14 11.00 19.13 14.06
C GLU A 14 12.12 18.74 15.05
N ASP A 15 11.81 17.89 16.03
CA ASP A 15 12.81 17.44 16.98
C ASP A 15 13.86 16.55 16.28
N ARG A 16 15.08 16.64 16.76
CA ARG A 16 16.20 15.80 16.31
C ARG A 16 16.60 14.85 17.44
N PRO A 17 16.00 13.65 17.50
CA PRO A 17 16.36 12.70 18.54
C PRO A 17 17.86 12.34 18.50
N PRO A 18 18.44 11.92 19.64
CA PRO A 18 19.78 11.34 19.65
C PRO A 18 19.90 10.19 18.64
N LEU A 19 21.09 9.98 18.08
CA LEU A 19 21.31 8.99 17.02
C LEU A 19 20.80 7.57 17.41
N LYS A 20 21.02 7.16 18.67
CA LYS A 20 20.55 5.87 19.19
C LYS A 20 19.03 5.75 19.10
N ASP A 21 18.30 6.76 19.55
CA ASP A 21 16.83 6.77 19.53
C ASP A 21 16.30 6.87 18.10
N THR A 22 16.98 7.66 17.25
CA THR A 22 16.67 7.78 15.82
C THR A 22 16.81 6.45 15.10
N LEU A 23 17.93 5.74 15.26
CA LEU A 23 18.16 4.42 14.64
C LEU A 23 17.16 3.39 15.14
N PHE A 24 16.89 3.40 16.44
CA PHE A 24 15.94 2.48 17.04
C PHE A 24 14.51 2.72 16.52
N ALA A 25 14.05 3.98 16.51
CA ALA A 25 12.74 4.33 15.97
C ALA A 25 12.65 4.03 14.46
N ALA A 26 13.69 4.37 13.69
CA ALA A 26 13.73 4.07 12.25
C ALA A 26 13.63 2.57 11.98
N LEU A 27 14.33 1.74 12.75
CA LEU A 27 14.23 0.28 12.63
C LEU A 27 12.82 -0.22 12.98
N GLN A 28 12.19 0.35 14.01
CA GLN A 28 10.83 -0.01 14.38
C GLN A 28 9.83 0.28 13.26
N HIS A 29 9.89 1.48 12.67
CA HIS A 29 9.06 1.83 11.52
C HIS A 29 9.34 0.92 10.33
N LEU A 30 10.61 0.68 10.01
CA LEU A 30 11.02 -0.21 8.93
C LEU A 30 10.42 -1.61 9.10
N LEU A 31 10.56 -2.22 10.26
CA LEU A 31 10.03 -3.56 10.53
C LEU A 31 8.51 -3.64 10.36
N SER A 32 7.78 -2.57 10.67
CA SER A 32 6.32 -2.54 10.54
C SER A 32 5.83 -2.43 9.09
N ILE A 33 6.65 -1.85 8.19
CA ILE A 33 6.26 -1.57 6.80
C ILE A 33 6.98 -2.43 5.76
N PHE A 34 8.10 -3.07 6.13
CA PHE A 34 8.95 -3.82 5.21
C PHE A 34 8.17 -4.84 4.39
N VAL A 35 7.36 -5.67 5.07
CA VAL A 35 6.54 -6.68 4.41
C VAL A 35 5.51 -6.05 3.48
N ALA A 36 4.91 -4.93 3.88
CA ALA A 36 3.94 -4.23 3.04
C ALA A 36 4.56 -3.71 1.73
N ILE A 37 5.85 -3.32 1.75
CA ILE A 37 6.55 -2.86 0.54
C ILE A 37 6.83 -4.00 -0.43
N ILE A 38 7.25 -5.17 0.07
CA ILE A 38 7.65 -6.30 -0.77
C ILE A 38 6.48 -7.15 -1.25
N THR A 39 5.34 -7.09 -0.56
CA THR A 39 4.16 -7.92 -0.88
C THR A 39 3.58 -7.66 -2.27
N PRO A 40 3.30 -6.41 -2.72
CA PRO A 40 2.74 -6.19 -4.04
C PRO A 40 3.61 -6.74 -5.19
N PRO A 41 4.95 -6.51 -5.22
CA PRO A 41 5.78 -7.12 -6.25
C PRO A 41 5.76 -8.66 -6.22
N LEU A 42 5.70 -9.30 -5.05
CA LEU A 42 5.59 -10.76 -4.94
C LEU A 42 4.26 -11.27 -5.49
N ILE A 43 3.14 -10.64 -5.10
CA ILE A 43 1.80 -11.00 -5.60
C ILE A 43 1.72 -10.85 -7.12
N VAL A 44 2.19 -9.73 -7.65
CA VAL A 44 2.18 -9.45 -9.10
C VAL A 44 3.05 -10.46 -9.83
N SER A 45 4.24 -10.75 -9.31
CA SER A 45 5.15 -11.73 -9.92
C SER A 45 4.54 -13.12 -9.94
N GLY A 46 3.92 -13.56 -8.85
CA GLY A 46 3.21 -14.83 -8.79
C GLY A 46 2.03 -14.91 -9.75
N ALA A 47 1.23 -13.84 -9.84
CA ALA A 47 0.06 -13.78 -10.73
C ALA A 47 0.43 -13.76 -12.22
N LEU A 48 1.56 -13.13 -12.59
CA LEU A 48 2.04 -13.00 -13.97
C LEU A 48 3.09 -14.07 -14.34
N GLY A 49 3.47 -14.94 -13.41
CA GLY A 49 4.42 -16.03 -13.66
C GLY A 49 5.84 -15.55 -13.95
N PHE A 50 6.31 -14.46 -13.31
CA PHE A 50 7.67 -13.98 -13.48
C PHE A 50 8.67 -14.93 -12.83
N ASP A 51 9.86 -15.04 -13.42
CA ASP A 51 10.96 -15.81 -12.88
C ASP A 51 11.51 -15.19 -11.57
N VAL A 52 12.32 -15.98 -10.85
CA VAL A 52 12.92 -15.58 -9.57
C VAL A 52 13.82 -14.36 -9.73
N GLN A 53 14.56 -14.25 -10.85
CA GLN A 53 15.46 -13.12 -11.10
C GLN A 53 14.69 -11.82 -11.29
N THR A 54 13.63 -11.84 -12.08
CA THR A 54 12.74 -10.70 -12.30
C THR A 54 12.03 -10.32 -11.01
N THR A 55 11.48 -11.28 -10.28
CA THR A 55 10.81 -11.07 -8.99
C THR A 55 11.75 -10.43 -7.98
N SER A 56 12.95 -10.96 -7.83
CA SER A 56 13.98 -10.42 -6.93
C SER A 56 14.35 -8.98 -7.28
N TYR A 57 14.50 -8.69 -8.58
CA TYR A 57 14.78 -7.33 -9.03
C TYR A 57 13.62 -6.38 -8.70
N LEU A 58 12.37 -6.76 -8.97
CA LEU A 58 11.19 -5.94 -8.68
C LEU A 58 11.05 -5.66 -7.18
N VAL A 59 11.30 -6.65 -6.32
CA VAL A 59 11.32 -6.48 -4.86
C VAL A 59 12.39 -5.50 -4.43
N SER A 60 13.62 -5.66 -4.93
CA SER A 60 14.76 -4.79 -4.58
C SER A 60 14.53 -3.35 -5.01
N VAL A 61 14.05 -3.15 -6.24
CA VAL A 61 13.75 -1.80 -6.75
C VAL A 61 12.56 -1.18 -6.01
N SER A 62 11.59 -1.97 -5.58
CA SER A 62 10.47 -1.47 -4.77
C SER A 62 10.93 -0.95 -3.41
N LEU A 63 11.87 -1.63 -2.75
CA LEU A 63 12.50 -1.14 -1.52
C LEU A 63 13.28 0.15 -1.77
N PHE A 64 14.10 0.18 -2.83
CA PHE A 64 14.88 1.35 -3.21
C PHE A 64 13.99 2.57 -3.46
N MET A 65 12.96 2.41 -4.29
CA MET A 65 12.06 3.50 -4.65
C MET A 65 11.19 3.94 -3.47
N SER A 66 10.80 3.02 -2.58
CA SER A 66 10.13 3.37 -1.32
C SER A 66 11.00 4.24 -0.43
N GLY A 67 12.31 3.99 -0.40
CA GLY A 67 13.26 4.83 0.33
C GLY A 67 13.36 6.25 -0.27
N ILE A 68 13.51 6.37 -1.59
CA ILE A 68 13.53 7.67 -2.28
C ILE A 68 12.22 8.42 -2.03
N ALA A 69 11.08 7.74 -2.18
CA ALA A 69 9.76 8.31 -1.99
C ALA A 69 9.54 8.80 -0.54
N THR A 70 9.95 8.00 0.45
CA THR A 70 9.89 8.37 1.87
C THR A 70 10.75 9.61 2.15
N PHE A 71 11.97 9.68 1.60
CA PHE A 71 12.82 10.86 1.74
C PHE A 71 12.16 12.12 1.19
N ILE A 72 11.59 12.04 -0.01
CA ILE A 72 10.90 13.17 -0.67
C ILE A 72 9.71 13.63 0.18
N GLN A 73 8.91 12.70 0.70
CA GLN A 73 7.76 13.02 1.57
C GLN A 73 8.19 13.73 2.86
N CYS A 74 9.20 13.18 3.55
CA CYS A 74 9.63 13.72 4.84
C CYS A 74 10.42 15.04 4.68
N ARG A 75 11.27 15.15 3.65
CA ARG A 75 12.10 16.33 3.42
C ARG A 75 11.32 17.53 2.89
N ARG A 76 10.33 17.28 2.05
CA ARG A 76 9.60 18.30 1.27
C ARG A 76 10.54 19.10 0.36
N LEU A 77 10.63 18.68 -0.88
CA LEU A 77 11.46 19.33 -1.90
C LEU A 77 10.64 20.37 -2.67
N GLY A 78 10.72 21.61 -2.25
CA GLY A 78 9.90 22.69 -2.80
C GLY A 78 8.41 22.45 -2.58
N PRO A 79 7.57 22.30 -3.63
CA PRO A 79 6.15 22.00 -3.52
C PRO A 79 5.85 20.51 -3.29
N VAL A 80 6.83 19.61 -3.45
CA VAL A 80 6.68 18.15 -3.40
C VAL A 80 7.03 17.63 -2.02
N GLY A 81 6.13 16.87 -1.39
CA GLY A 81 6.27 16.31 -0.05
C GLY A 81 5.39 17.00 0.99
N CYS A 82 4.91 16.22 1.97
CA CYS A 82 4.09 16.74 3.08
C CYS A 82 4.93 17.32 4.21
N GLY A 83 6.20 16.93 4.34
CA GLY A 83 7.10 17.37 5.44
C GLY A 83 6.72 16.79 6.80
N LEU A 84 6.05 15.64 6.82
CA LEU A 84 5.73 14.83 8.00
C LEU A 84 6.58 13.55 7.99
N LEU A 85 6.58 12.82 9.10
CA LEU A 85 7.08 11.44 9.10
C LEU A 85 6.07 10.56 8.34
N CYS A 86 6.15 10.58 7.02
CA CYS A 86 5.32 9.79 6.11
C CYS A 86 6.17 8.80 5.34
N VAL A 87 5.91 7.52 5.55
CA VAL A 87 6.58 6.46 4.81
C VAL A 87 5.74 6.08 3.60
N GLN A 88 6.41 5.93 2.45
CA GLN A 88 5.83 5.48 1.20
C GLN A 88 6.33 4.12 0.78
N GLY A 89 5.50 3.39 0.05
CA GLY A 89 5.88 2.13 -0.55
C GLY A 89 4.90 1.71 -1.63
N THR A 90 5.13 0.53 -2.20
CA THR A 90 4.29 -0.04 -3.26
C THR A 90 2.83 -0.13 -2.85
N SER A 91 1.97 0.49 -3.62
CA SER A 91 0.54 0.60 -3.32
C SER A 91 -0.22 -0.68 -3.64
N PHE A 92 -0.95 -1.19 -2.66
CA PHE A 92 -1.86 -2.33 -2.84
C PHE A 92 -3.04 -2.03 -3.76
N SER A 93 -3.46 -0.78 -3.84
CA SER A 93 -4.59 -0.33 -4.66
C SER A 93 -4.38 -0.61 -6.16
N PHE A 94 -3.13 -0.72 -6.59
CA PHE A 94 -2.76 -0.96 -7.98
C PHE A 94 -2.57 -2.43 -8.35
N ILE A 95 -2.67 -3.39 -7.42
CA ILE A 95 -2.41 -4.82 -7.73
C ILE A 95 -3.25 -5.30 -8.92
N SER A 96 -4.56 -5.08 -8.90
CA SER A 96 -5.45 -5.50 -9.99
C SER A 96 -5.15 -4.80 -11.32
N PRO A 97 -5.00 -3.46 -11.39
CA PRO A 97 -4.57 -2.76 -12.61
C PRO A 97 -3.20 -3.21 -13.12
N ILE A 98 -2.24 -3.48 -12.23
CA ILE A 98 -0.90 -3.96 -12.59
C ILE A 98 -0.98 -5.34 -13.26
N ILE A 99 -1.71 -6.28 -12.66
CA ILE A 99 -1.89 -7.63 -13.21
C ILE A 99 -2.57 -7.54 -14.59
N MET A 100 -3.60 -6.70 -14.73
CA MET A 100 -4.28 -6.47 -16.01
C MET A 100 -3.31 -5.88 -17.06
N ALA A 101 -2.57 -4.83 -16.72
CA ALA A 101 -1.61 -4.21 -17.64
C ALA A 101 -0.49 -5.20 -18.03
N GLY A 102 -0.04 -5.99 -17.08
CA GLY A 102 0.95 -7.05 -17.29
C GLY A 102 0.47 -8.14 -18.24
N ALA A 103 -0.79 -8.55 -18.13
CA ALA A 103 -1.41 -9.51 -19.03
C ALA A 103 -1.55 -8.98 -20.47
N ILE A 104 -1.74 -7.64 -20.64
CA ILE A 104 -1.87 -7.00 -21.95
C ILE A 104 -0.51 -6.81 -22.65
N GLY A 105 0.52 -6.36 -21.94
CA GLY A 105 1.77 -5.94 -22.57
C GLY A 105 3.02 -6.12 -21.68
N GLY A 106 2.96 -6.99 -20.67
CA GLY A 106 4.09 -7.31 -19.79
C GLY A 106 4.53 -6.12 -18.92
N LEU A 107 5.76 -6.21 -18.43
CA LEU A 107 6.39 -5.17 -17.62
C LEU A 107 6.43 -3.79 -18.30
N PRO A 108 6.73 -3.67 -19.61
CA PRO A 108 6.72 -2.37 -20.27
C PRO A 108 5.37 -1.63 -20.18
N ALA A 109 4.25 -2.36 -20.31
CA ALA A 109 2.92 -1.76 -20.20
C ALA A 109 2.59 -1.32 -18.77
N ILE A 110 3.03 -2.07 -17.77
CA ILE A 110 2.89 -1.70 -16.37
C ILE A 110 3.61 -0.38 -16.09
N PHE A 111 4.89 -0.27 -16.49
CA PHE A 111 5.68 0.93 -16.19
C PHE A 111 5.21 2.15 -17.00
N GLY A 112 4.79 1.95 -18.26
CA GLY A 112 4.19 3.01 -19.05
C GLY A 112 2.90 3.55 -18.43
N ALA A 113 2.00 2.66 -17.99
CA ALA A 113 0.76 3.04 -17.30
C ALA A 113 1.04 3.68 -15.92
N THR A 114 2.03 3.19 -15.17
CA THR A 114 2.47 3.80 -13.92
C THR A 114 2.89 5.25 -14.13
N MET A 115 3.77 5.50 -15.09
CA MET A 115 4.30 6.84 -15.33
C MET A 115 3.24 7.82 -15.82
N VAL A 116 2.48 7.44 -16.86
CA VAL A 116 1.50 8.33 -17.48
C VAL A 116 0.29 8.52 -16.55
N GLY A 117 -0.18 7.44 -15.92
CA GLY A 117 -1.29 7.50 -14.95
C GLY A 117 -0.97 8.41 -13.77
N ALA A 118 0.26 8.42 -13.27
CA ALA A 118 0.70 9.25 -12.14
C ALA A 118 0.52 10.76 -12.37
N VAL A 119 0.50 11.20 -13.63
CA VAL A 119 0.21 12.61 -13.99
C VAL A 119 -1.18 13.02 -13.48
N ALA A 120 -2.15 12.10 -13.44
CA ALA A 120 -3.49 12.40 -12.91
C ALA A 120 -3.42 12.81 -11.44
N GLU A 121 -2.62 12.12 -10.62
CA GLU A 121 -2.46 12.44 -9.19
C GLU A 121 -1.75 13.77 -8.97
N VAL A 122 -0.70 14.05 -9.76
CA VAL A 122 -0.03 15.35 -9.75
C VAL A 122 -1.02 16.47 -10.10
N PHE A 123 -1.88 16.26 -11.10
CA PHE A 123 -2.92 17.22 -11.47
C PHE A 123 -3.92 17.45 -10.34
N ILE A 124 -4.43 16.36 -9.72
CA ILE A 124 -5.39 16.44 -8.61
C ILE A 124 -4.80 17.19 -7.43
N SER A 125 -3.51 17.01 -7.14
CA SER A 125 -2.83 17.74 -6.06
C SER A 125 -2.97 19.27 -6.21
N ARG A 126 -2.99 19.78 -7.43
CA ARG A 126 -3.13 21.21 -7.71
C ARG A 126 -4.54 21.75 -7.49
N ILE A 127 -5.54 20.92 -7.79
CA ILE A 127 -6.95 21.26 -7.60
C ILE A 127 -7.53 20.75 -6.29
N LEU A 128 -6.69 20.22 -5.39
CA LEU A 128 -7.10 19.56 -4.14
C LEU A 128 -8.05 20.44 -3.29
N LYS A 129 -7.83 21.76 -3.26
CA LYS A 129 -8.72 22.72 -2.58
C LYS A 129 -10.19 22.60 -3.02
N TYR A 130 -10.42 22.30 -4.28
CA TYR A 130 -11.77 22.11 -4.84
C TYR A 130 -12.23 20.66 -4.65
N ALA A 131 -11.32 19.71 -4.82
CA ALA A 131 -11.58 18.29 -4.64
C ALA A 131 -11.98 17.96 -3.19
N MET A 132 -11.44 18.62 -2.19
CA MET A 132 -11.79 18.46 -0.75
C MET A 132 -13.27 18.69 -0.44
N LYS A 133 -14.00 19.47 -1.25
CA LYS A 133 -15.46 19.64 -1.10
C LYS A 133 -16.23 18.37 -1.42
N ILE A 134 -15.63 17.47 -2.21
CA ILE A 134 -16.21 16.22 -2.69
C ILE A 134 -15.60 15.05 -1.89
N ILE A 135 -14.31 15.13 -1.64
CA ILE A 135 -13.52 14.15 -0.89
C ILE A 135 -13.73 14.41 0.59
N THR A 136 -14.80 13.87 1.13
CA THR A 136 -15.08 13.92 2.56
C THR A 136 -14.40 12.76 3.29
N PRO A 137 -14.18 12.82 4.62
CA PRO A 137 -13.67 11.68 5.37
C PRO A 137 -14.54 10.42 5.24
N LEU A 138 -15.85 10.58 4.99
CA LEU A 138 -16.75 9.47 4.66
C LEU A 138 -16.33 8.77 3.38
N VAL A 139 -16.11 9.53 2.30
CA VAL A 139 -15.67 8.97 0.99
C VAL A 139 -14.32 8.29 1.13
N SER A 140 -13.37 8.93 1.82
CA SER A 140 -12.05 8.35 2.08
C SER A 140 -12.15 7.04 2.88
N GLY A 141 -13.00 7.01 3.91
CA GLY A 141 -13.23 5.80 4.70
C GLY A 141 -13.81 4.64 3.88
N ILE A 142 -14.77 4.95 2.99
CA ILE A 142 -15.35 3.94 2.07
C ILE A 142 -14.26 3.39 1.12
N VAL A 143 -13.46 4.26 0.53
CA VAL A 143 -12.37 3.87 -0.38
C VAL A 143 -11.38 2.95 0.33
N VAL A 144 -10.87 3.34 1.51
CA VAL A 144 -9.93 2.53 2.29
C VAL A 144 -10.55 1.18 2.70
N THR A 145 -11.84 1.18 3.07
CA THR A 145 -12.57 -0.06 3.37
C THR A 145 -12.63 -0.97 2.14
N MET A 146 -12.94 -0.41 0.97
CA MET A 146 -12.99 -1.17 -0.28
C MET A 146 -11.64 -1.74 -0.69
N ILE A 147 -10.55 -0.97 -0.52
CA ILE A 147 -9.18 -1.47 -0.75
C ILE A 147 -8.93 -2.71 0.12
N GLY A 148 -9.19 -2.63 1.41
CA GLY A 148 -8.99 -3.76 2.31
C GLY A 148 -9.83 -4.98 1.94
N ILE A 149 -11.13 -4.80 1.66
CA ILE A 149 -12.05 -5.89 1.29
C ILE A 149 -11.63 -6.56 -0.04
N SER A 150 -11.33 -5.78 -1.08
CA SER A 150 -10.93 -6.33 -2.38
C SER A 150 -9.64 -7.15 -2.29
N LEU A 151 -8.70 -6.73 -1.43
CA LEU A 151 -7.44 -7.42 -1.24
C LEU A 151 -7.58 -8.72 -0.40
N ILE A 152 -8.63 -8.89 0.39
CA ILE A 152 -8.90 -10.14 1.12
C ILE A 152 -8.93 -11.33 0.15
N LYS A 153 -9.52 -11.18 -1.05
CA LYS A 153 -9.52 -12.20 -2.09
C LYS A 153 -8.11 -12.65 -2.47
N VAL A 154 -7.20 -11.68 -2.64
CA VAL A 154 -5.79 -11.95 -2.95
C VAL A 154 -5.12 -12.71 -1.79
N GLY A 155 -5.36 -12.28 -0.56
CA GLY A 155 -4.86 -12.97 0.64
C GLY A 155 -5.36 -14.42 0.75
N ILE A 156 -6.63 -14.68 0.47
CA ILE A 156 -7.21 -16.04 0.47
C ILE A 156 -6.60 -16.91 -0.62
N ILE A 157 -6.41 -16.37 -1.83
CA ILE A 157 -5.72 -17.10 -2.93
C ILE A 157 -4.31 -17.50 -2.48
N SER A 158 -3.57 -16.59 -1.88
CA SER A 158 -2.22 -16.90 -1.37
C SER A 158 -2.27 -17.93 -0.23
N CYS A 159 -3.23 -17.85 0.71
CA CYS A 159 -3.41 -18.86 1.75
C CYS A 159 -3.65 -20.27 1.19
N GLY A 160 -4.35 -20.34 0.05
CA GLY A 160 -4.61 -21.60 -0.64
C GLY A 160 -3.41 -22.18 -1.39
N GLY A 161 -2.33 -21.44 -1.52
CA GLY A 161 -1.12 -21.83 -2.25
C GLY A 161 -0.87 -21.05 -3.54
N GLY A 162 -1.61 -19.94 -3.75
CA GLY A 162 -1.42 -19.06 -4.89
C GLY A 162 -1.98 -19.59 -6.21
N HIS A 163 -1.69 -18.86 -7.29
CA HIS A 163 -2.12 -19.26 -8.64
C HIS A 163 -1.47 -20.54 -9.12
N GLY A 164 -0.23 -20.83 -8.69
CA GLY A 164 0.45 -22.09 -9.00
C GLY A 164 -0.29 -23.30 -8.46
N ALA A 165 -0.78 -23.23 -7.22
CA ALA A 165 -1.55 -24.32 -6.61
C ALA A 165 -2.93 -24.50 -7.28
N ILE A 166 -3.54 -23.42 -7.77
CA ILE A 166 -4.79 -23.50 -8.58
C ILE A 166 -4.52 -24.27 -9.86
N ALA A 167 -3.44 -23.94 -10.57
CA ALA A 167 -3.09 -24.60 -11.83
C ALA A 167 -2.74 -26.10 -11.65
N ASN A 168 -2.10 -26.44 -10.51
CA ASN A 168 -1.66 -27.80 -10.22
C ASN A 168 -2.70 -28.64 -9.45
N GLY A 169 -3.89 -28.10 -9.14
CA GLY A 169 -4.95 -28.80 -8.41
C GLY A 169 -4.65 -29.04 -6.92
N THR A 170 -3.66 -28.37 -6.35
CA THR A 170 -3.28 -28.45 -4.90
C THR A 170 -3.81 -27.29 -4.07
N PHE A 171 -4.63 -26.45 -4.66
CA PHE A 171 -5.21 -25.27 -3.99
C PHE A 171 -6.05 -25.69 -2.79
N GLY A 172 -5.83 -25.02 -1.66
CA GLY A 172 -6.56 -25.31 -0.42
C GLY A 172 -6.16 -26.62 0.27
N SER A 173 -5.01 -27.23 -0.08
CA SER A 173 -4.51 -28.41 0.62
C SER A 173 -4.33 -28.16 2.12
N PHE A 174 -4.43 -29.22 2.94
CA PHE A 174 -4.19 -29.12 4.39
C PHE A 174 -2.83 -28.52 4.71
N GLN A 175 -1.82 -28.78 3.90
CA GLN A 175 -0.48 -28.23 4.06
C GLN A 175 -0.47 -26.72 3.85
N ASN A 176 -1.08 -26.23 2.76
CA ASN A 176 -1.18 -24.80 2.46
C ASN A 176 -1.96 -24.06 3.55
N LEU A 177 -3.17 -24.55 3.87
CA LEU A 177 -4.01 -23.93 4.89
C LEU A 177 -3.37 -24.00 6.28
N GLY A 178 -2.70 -25.12 6.62
CA GLY A 178 -2.00 -25.28 7.87
C GLY A 178 -0.90 -24.24 8.08
N ILE A 179 -0.08 -23.99 7.06
CA ILE A 179 0.96 -22.94 7.10
C ILE A 179 0.34 -21.55 7.20
N ALA A 180 -0.69 -21.25 6.41
CA ALA A 180 -1.35 -19.95 6.46
C ALA A 180 -1.97 -19.65 7.84
N VAL A 181 -2.66 -20.65 8.42
CA VAL A 181 -3.25 -20.54 9.78
C VAL A 181 -2.16 -20.41 10.84
N LEU A 182 -1.06 -21.14 10.72
CA LEU A 182 0.09 -21.03 11.64
C LEU A 182 0.63 -19.61 11.64
N VAL A 183 0.92 -19.04 10.46
CA VAL A 183 1.46 -17.68 10.31
C VAL A 183 0.48 -16.65 10.87
N LEU A 184 -0.78 -16.71 10.47
CA LEU A 184 -1.83 -15.83 10.98
C LEU A 184 -1.94 -15.91 12.52
N GLY A 185 -1.99 -17.14 13.06
CA GLY A 185 -2.08 -17.37 14.50
C GLY A 185 -0.88 -16.83 15.28
N LEU A 186 0.34 -17.02 14.75
CA LEU A 186 1.56 -16.46 15.35
C LEU A 186 1.54 -14.93 15.35
N ILE A 187 1.13 -14.30 14.24
CA ILE A 187 1.05 -12.84 14.16
C ILE A 187 0.05 -12.32 15.20
N VAL A 188 -1.12 -12.92 15.31
CA VAL A 188 -2.14 -12.53 16.32
C VAL A 188 -1.61 -12.74 17.73
N LEU A 189 -0.94 -13.87 18.01
CA LEU A 189 -0.36 -14.19 19.31
C LEU A 189 0.68 -13.15 19.73
N PHE A 190 1.64 -12.83 18.86
CA PHE A 190 2.68 -11.85 19.16
C PHE A 190 2.13 -10.42 19.18
N ASN A 191 1.15 -10.10 18.35
CA ASN A 191 0.49 -8.80 18.37
C ASN A 191 -0.26 -8.53 19.69
N ARG A 192 -0.78 -9.58 20.33
CA ARG A 192 -1.41 -9.49 21.65
C ARG A 192 -0.42 -9.26 22.80
N SER A 193 0.89 -9.45 22.57
CA SER A 193 1.90 -9.36 23.61
C SER A 193 1.97 -7.97 24.24
N SER A 194 2.16 -7.92 25.58
CA SER A 194 2.47 -6.69 26.30
C SER A 194 3.86 -6.14 25.98
N ASN A 195 4.76 -7.00 25.48
CA ASN A 195 6.08 -6.58 25.02
C ASN A 195 5.95 -5.86 23.67
N LYS A 196 6.26 -4.55 23.66
CA LYS A 196 6.12 -3.73 22.46
C LYS A 196 6.99 -4.24 21.29
N TYR A 197 8.16 -4.82 21.53
CA TYR A 197 9.03 -5.35 20.47
C TYR A 197 8.43 -6.57 19.79
N LEU A 198 7.86 -7.51 20.56
CA LEU A 198 7.17 -8.66 19.99
C LEU A 198 5.93 -8.24 19.21
N ARG A 199 5.16 -7.29 19.74
CA ARG A 199 3.99 -6.76 19.05
C ARG A 199 4.35 -6.09 17.73
N MET A 200 5.41 -5.27 17.69
CA MET A 200 5.86 -4.57 16.48
C MET A 200 6.47 -5.51 15.45
N GLY A 201 7.24 -6.49 15.89
CA GLY A 201 7.85 -7.50 15.00
C GLY A 201 6.90 -8.66 14.65
N SER A 202 5.65 -8.66 15.11
CA SER A 202 4.73 -9.80 15.00
C SER A 202 4.62 -10.36 13.58
N ILE A 203 4.48 -9.50 12.57
CA ILE A 203 4.35 -9.90 11.17
C ILE A 203 5.64 -10.56 10.70
N ILE A 204 6.80 -9.95 10.95
CA ILE A 204 8.10 -10.49 10.53
C ILE A 204 8.39 -11.81 11.23
N ILE A 205 8.11 -11.89 12.55
CA ILE A 205 8.31 -13.11 13.31
C ILE A 205 7.39 -14.21 12.80
N GLY A 206 6.12 -13.91 12.55
CA GLY A 206 5.16 -14.87 12.00
C GLY A 206 5.60 -15.41 10.63
N ILE A 207 6.03 -14.52 9.72
CA ILE A 207 6.57 -14.90 8.42
C ILE A 207 7.83 -15.74 8.56
N ALA A 208 8.80 -15.31 9.38
CA ALA A 208 10.06 -16.03 9.55
C ALA A 208 9.84 -17.45 10.07
N VAL A 209 9.00 -17.60 11.10
CA VAL A 209 8.65 -18.93 11.66
C VAL A 209 7.88 -19.74 10.61
N GLY A 210 6.89 -19.15 9.94
CA GLY A 210 6.12 -19.83 8.90
C GLY A 210 7.00 -20.29 7.73
N TYR A 211 7.98 -19.47 7.32
CA TYR A 211 8.92 -19.83 6.27
C TYR A 211 9.83 -21.00 6.68
N VAL A 212 10.35 -20.98 7.91
CA VAL A 212 11.15 -22.08 8.46
C VAL A 212 10.33 -23.38 8.52
N VAL A 213 9.08 -23.33 9.01
CA VAL A 213 8.19 -24.48 9.03
C VAL A 213 7.88 -24.98 7.62
N ALA A 214 7.60 -24.09 6.68
CA ALA A 214 7.36 -24.43 5.28
C ALA A 214 8.57 -25.12 4.62
N TYR A 215 9.79 -24.68 4.97
CA TYR A 215 11.03 -25.34 4.53
C TYR A 215 11.10 -26.80 5.01
N PHE A 216 10.86 -27.04 6.30
CA PHE A 216 10.84 -28.41 6.83
C PHE A 216 9.69 -29.27 6.28
N CYS A 217 8.61 -28.65 5.83
CA CYS A 217 7.51 -29.34 5.14
C CYS A 217 7.80 -29.61 3.66
N GLY A 218 9.00 -29.26 3.15
CA GLY A 218 9.38 -29.49 1.75
C GLY A 218 8.69 -28.57 0.74
N MET A 219 8.14 -27.43 1.19
CA MET A 219 7.47 -26.47 0.32
C MET A 219 8.43 -25.44 -0.30
N VAL A 220 9.67 -25.42 0.12
CA VAL A 220 10.71 -24.50 -0.35
C VAL A 220 11.80 -25.30 -1.04
N ASP A 221 12.06 -24.98 -2.30
CA ASP A 221 13.11 -25.61 -3.09
C ASP A 221 14.18 -24.57 -3.49
N PHE A 222 15.36 -24.69 -2.93
CA PHE A 222 16.52 -23.85 -3.24
C PHE A 222 17.43 -24.44 -4.33
N SER A 223 17.04 -25.53 -5.00
CA SER A 223 17.88 -26.17 -6.00
C SER A 223 18.14 -25.28 -7.23
N ASN A 224 17.25 -24.35 -7.51
CA ASN A 224 17.28 -23.44 -8.66
C ASN A 224 17.51 -21.99 -8.27
N VAL A 225 18.35 -21.73 -7.27
CA VAL A 225 18.73 -20.35 -6.93
C VAL A 225 19.52 -19.76 -8.10
N PRO A 226 19.04 -18.72 -8.78
CA PRO A 226 19.76 -18.12 -9.89
C PRO A 226 21.05 -17.45 -9.39
N ASP A 227 22.03 -17.36 -10.27
CA ASP A 227 23.18 -16.49 -10.03
C ASP A 227 22.69 -15.04 -9.88
N TYR A 228 22.96 -14.45 -8.73
CA TYR A 228 22.61 -13.05 -8.47
C TYR A 228 23.83 -12.25 -8.03
N SER A 229 23.87 -11.00 -8.44
CA SER A 229 24.86 -10.06 -7.95
C SER A 229 24.55 -9.73 -6.48
N ILE A 230 25.56 -9.72 -5.62
CA ILE A 230 25.41 -9.31 -4.22
C ILE A 230 24.89 -7.87 -4.13
N PHE A 231 25.29 -7.03 -5.09
CA PHE A 231 24.93 -5.63 -5.17
C PHE A 231 24.40 -5.30 -6.57
N ASN A 232 23.24 -4.65 -6.63
CA ASN A 232 22.64 -4.22 -7.88
C ASN A 232 22.14 -2.77 -7.77
N VAL A 233 22.45 -1.98 -8.77
CA VAL A 233 21.95 -0.60 -8.85
C VAL A 233 20.71 -0.59 -9.73
N PRO A 234 19.60 0.01 -9.26
CA PRO A 234 18.41 0.18 -10.09
C PRO A 234 18.73 0.94 -11.38
N VAL A 235 18.41 0.34 -12.53
CA VAL A 235 18.64 0.93 -13.85
C VAL A 235 17.32 1.48 -14.39
N PRO A 236 17.24 2.78 -14.73
CA PRO A 236 16.05 3.33 -15.36
C PRO A 236 15.73 2.60 -16.67
N PHE A 237 14.44 2.38 -16.93
CA PHE A 237 13.92 1.78 -18.16
C PHE A 237 14.49 0.41 -18.52
N LYS A 238 14.99 -0.37 -17.57
CA LYS A 238 15.58 -1.70 -17.81
C LYS A 238 14.70 -2.64 -18.64
N TYR A 239 13.39 -2.63 -18.37
CA TYR A 239 12.41 -3.46 -19.08
C TYR A 239 11.70 -2.71 -20.21
N GLY A 240 12.11 -1.46 -20.50
CA GLY A 240 11.44 -0.60 -21.45
C GLY A 240 10.10 -0.08 -20.94
N VAL A 241 9.41 0.67 -21.79
CA VAL A 241 8.07 1.22 -21.56
C VAL A 241 7.20 1.05 -22.80
N SER A 242 5.94 0.71 -22.60
CA SER A 242 4.94 0.75 -23.66
C SER A 242 3.66 1.43 -23.16
N PHE A 243 2.94 2.04 -24.08
CA PHE A 243 1.79 2.86 -23.72
C PHE A 243 0.51 2.21 -24.26
N ASN A 244 -0.25 1.60 -23.33
CA ASN A 244 -1.57 1.07 -23.61
C ASN A 244 -2.62 1.99 -23.00
N VAL A 245 -3.50 2.56 -23.84
CA VAL A 245 -4.49 3.56 -23.40
C VAL A 245 -5.44 2.98 -22.33
N SER A 246 -5.88 1.74 -22.48
CA SER A 246 -6.78 1.10 -21.50
C SER A 246 -6.10 0.94 -20.13
N ALA A 247 -4.84 0.49 -20.12
CA ALA A 247 -4.05 0.39 -18.89
C ALA A 247 -3.81 1.77 -18.25
N ILE A 248 -3.44 2.77 -19.06
CA ILE A 248 -3.23 4.15 -18.57
C ILE A 248 -4.49 4.72 -17.93
N LEU A 249 -5.67 4.54 -18.56
CA LEU A 249 -6.94 5.01 -18.01
C LEU A 249 -7.30 4.31 -16.70
N ALA A 250 -7.09 3.00 -16.62
CA ALA A 250 -7.32 2.24 -15.39
C ALA A 250 -6.42 2.76 -14.26
N PHE A 251 -5.11 2.96 -14.53
CA PHE A 251 -4.18 3.53 -13.55
C PHE A 251 -4.57 4.95 -13.16
N ALA A 252 -4.92 5.83 -14.11
CA ALA A 252 -5.31 7.21 -13.84
C ALA A 252 -6.50 7.28 -12.87
N ILE A 253 -7.49 6.40 -13.03
CA ILE A 253 -8.64 6.33 -12.12
C ILE A 253 -8.22 5.89 -10.72
N VAL A 254 -7.35 4.88 -10.60
CA VAL A 254 -6.85 4.45 -9.30
C VAL A 254 -5.99 5.54 -8.65
N TYR A 255 -5.21 6.33 -9.42
CA TYR A 255 -4.49 7.49 -8.91
C TYR A 255 -5.42 8.59 -8.38
N ILE A 256 -6.64 8.74 -8.91
CA ILE A 256 -7.65 9.61 -8.29
C ILE A 256 -8.05 9.10 -6.91
N ILE A 257 -8.20 7.78 -6.78
CA ILE A 257 -8.59 7.12 -5.54
C ILE A 257 -7.45 7.20 -4.51
N THR A 258 -6.20 6.95 -4.92
CA THR A 258 -5.04 7.05 -4.01
C THR A 258 -4.73 8.48 -3.59
N ALA A 259 -5.04 9.48 -4.40
CA ALA A 259 -4.98 10.88 -3.97
C ALA A 259 -5.93 11.17 -2.79
N ILE A 260 -7.10 10.51 -2.75
CA ILE A 260 -8.05 10.60 -1.62
C ILE A 260 -7.49 9.89 -0.39
N GLU A 261 -6.93 8.70 -0.57
CA GLU A 261 -6.26 7.92 0.47
C GLU A 261 -5.11 8.74 1.08
N ALA A 262 -4.21 9.25 0.24
CA ALA A 262 -3.08 10.07 0.67
C ALA A 262 -3.52 11.33 1.46
N TYR A 263 -4.56 11.99 1.00
CA TYR A 263 -5.14 13.13 1.74
C TYR A 263 -5.61 12.72 3.13
N GLY A 264 -6.30 11.59 3.24
CA GLY A 264 -6.77 11.02 4.52
C GLY A 264 -5.61 10.70 5.46
N ASP A 265 -4.57 10.05 4.94
CA ASP A 265 -3.38 9.67 5.72
C ASP A 265 -2.56 10.87 6.18
N ILE A 266 -2.40 11.89 5.34
CA ILE A 266 -1.74 13.15 5.70
C ILE A 266 -2.53 13.89 6.78
N THR A 267 -3.86 13.87 6.71
CA THR A 267 -4.73 14.45 7.73
C THR A 267 -4.54 13.73 9.06
N ALA A 268 -4.61 12.40 9.07
CA ALA A 268 -4.39 11.59 10.25
C ALA A 268 -2.99 11.80 10.84
N ASN A 269 -1.96 11.81 10.01
CA ASN A 269 -0.57 12.04 10.43
C ASN A 269 -0.41 13.45 11.03
N SER A 270 -0.97 14.48 10.39
CA SER A 270 -0.93 15.85 10.91
C SER A 270 -1.55 15.92 12.30
N MET A 271 -2.73 15.30 12.48
CA MET A 271 -3.43 15.25 13.76
C MET A 271 -2.59 14.58 14.86
N ILE A 272 -2.03 13.41 14.56
CA ILE A 272 -1.20 12.63 15.49
C ILE A 272 0.07 13.40 15.84
N SER A 273 0.67 14.07 14.87
CA SER A 273 1.90 14.87 15.03
C SER A 273 1.68 16.22 15.70
N GLY A 274 0.44 16.53 16.12
CA GLY A 274 0.11 17.82 16.74
C GLY A 274 0.15 19.02 15.78
N GLU A 275 0.07 18.74 14.48
CA GLU A 275 0.12 19.75 13.42
C GLU A 275 -1.29 20.13 12.95
N PRO A 276 -1.48 21.34 12.39
CA PRO A 276 -2.79 21.78 11.90
C PRO A 276 -3.37 20.83 10.85
N VAL A 277 -4.68 20.59 10.95
CA VAL A 277 -5.48 19.81 9.97
C VAL A 277 -6.42 20.70 9.15
N GLU A 278 -6.33 22.02 9.32
CA GLU A 278 -7.09 23.02 8.61
C GLU A 278 -6.24 24.25 8.27
N GLY A 279 -6.76 25.10 7.41
CA GLY A 279 -6.11 26.34 7.01
C GLY A 279 -5.06 26.18 5.92
N GLU A 280 -4.41 27.29 5.58
CA GLU A 280 -3.47 27.36 4.42
C GLU A 280 -2.22 26.49 4.62
N LYS A 281 -1.70 26.40 5.85
CA LYS A 281 -0.52 25.56 6.18
C LYS A 281 -0.82 24.08 5.90
N PHE A 282 -1.99 23.61 6.34
CA PHE A 282 -2.44 22.24 6.10
C PHE A 282 -2.71 21.99 4.62
N LEU A 283 -3.40 22.89 3.93
CA LEU A 283 -3.68 22.75 2.50
C LEU A 283 -2.40 22.60 1.69
N LYS A 284 -1.38 23.45 1.94
CA LYS A 284 -0.07 23.36 1.27
C LYS A 284 0.65 22.03 1.58
N ARG A 285 0.48 21.50 2.79
CA ARG A 285 1.03 20.21 3.21
C ARG A 285 0.34 19.05 2.48
N ALA A 286 -0.98 19.05 2.47
CA ALA A 286 -1.76 18.02 1.79
C ALA A 286 -1.52 18.04 0.27
N GLN A 287 -1.52 19.22 -0.36
CA GLN A 287 -1.17 19.36 -1.77
C GLN A 287 0.23 18.82 -2.08
N GLY A 288 1.22 19.16 -1.23
CA GLY A 288 2.60 18.71 -1.40
C GLY A 288 2.72 17.19 -1.25
N GLY A 289 2.00 16.59 -0.30
CA GLY A 289 2.03 15.15 -0.07
C GLY A 289 1.37 14.34 -1.19
N VAL A 290 0.17 14.74 -1.64
CA VAL A 290 -0.50 14.12 -2.78
C VAL A 290 0.32 14.29 -4.07
N MET A 291 0.95 15.48 -4.25
CA MET A 291 1.86 15.68 -5.38
C MET A 291 3.06 14.73 -5.32
N ALA A 292 3.60 14.50 -4.11
CA ALA A 292 4.73 13.59 -3.96
C ALA A 292 4.34 12.15 -4.27
N ASP A 293 3.13 11.70 -3.96
CA ASP A 293 2.65 10.36 -4.35
C ASP A 293 2.71 10.18 -5.87
N GLY A 294 2.17 11.15 -6.64
CA GLY A 294 2.24 11.11 -8.09
C GLY A 294 3.67 11.21 -8.63
N VAL A 295 4.49 12.14 -8.13
CA VAL A 295 5.90 12.28 -8.55
C VAL A 295 6.70 11.01 -8.24
N ASN A 296 6.54 10.46 -7.04
CA ASN A 296 7.24 9.25 -6.62
C ASN A 296 6.79 8.03 -7.42
N SER A 297 5.51 7.94 -7.78
CA SER A 297 4.98 6.89 -8.66
C SER A 297 5.52 7.02 -10.08
N PHE A 298 5.64 8.26 -10.60
CA PHE A 298 6.30 8.49 -11.89
C PHE A 298 7.75 8.01 -11.87
N LEU A 299 8.52 8.38 -10.84
CA LEU A 299 9.89 7.93 -10.66
C LEU A 299 9.95 6.39 -10.49
N ALA A 300 9.01 5.80 -9.75
CA ALA A 300 8.91 4.37 -9.59
C ALA A 300 8.75 3.65 -10.93
N GLY A 301 7.85 4.11 -11.81
CA GLY A 301 7.71 3.58 -13.17
C GLY A 301 8.99 3.71 -14.00
N MET A 302 9.69 4.84 -13.89
CA MET A 302 10.96 5.07 -14.58
C MET A 302 12.05 4.08 -14.12
N PHE A 303 12.10 3.76 -12.84
CA PHE A 303 13.05 2.80 -12.27
C PHE A 303 12.54 1.36 -12.23
N ASN A 304 11.45 1.03 -12.94
CA ASN A 304 10.87 -0.31 -13.04
C ASN A 304 10.32 -0.83 -11.71
N SER A 305 9.74 0.04 -10.92
CA SER A 305 8.97 -0.27 -9.73
C SER A 305 7.47 0.03 -9.95
N PHE A 306 6.66 -0.34 -8.98
CA PHE A 306 5.22 -0.14 -9.02
C PHE A 306 4.81 1.20 -8.41
N PRO A 307 3.56 1.67 -8.62
CA PRO A 307 3.05 2.88 -8.00
C PRO A 307 3.25 2.89 -6.49
N ASN A 308 3.63 4.04 -5.95
CA ASN A 308 3.80 4.25 -4.52
C ASN A 308 2.60 4.98 -3.90
N SER A 309 2.30 4.70 -2.64
CA SER A 309 1.37 5.48 -1.81
C SER A 309 1.87 5.61 -0.38
N ILE A 310 1.27 6.53 0.38
CA ILE A 310 1.54 6.69 1.82
C ILE A 310 0.97 5.49 2.56
N PHE A 311 1.73 4.97 3.51
CA PHE A 311 1.30 3.86 4.35
C PHE A 311 0.64 4.33 5.65
N ALA A 312 -0.66 4.07 5.78
CA ALA A 312 -1.44 4.34 6.99
C ALA A 312 -0.87 3.64 8.25
N GLN A 313 -0.21 2.49 8.07
CA GLN A 313 0.46 1.74 9.16
C GLN A 313 1.51 2.59 9.88
N ASN A 314 2.16 3.50 9.16
CA ASN A 314 3.13 4.43 9.73
C ASN A 314 2.48 5.36 10.78
N ASN A 315 1.23 5.77 10.57
CA ASN A 315 0.48 6.61 11.53
C ASN A 315 0.25 5.86 12.85
N GLY A 316 -0.03 4.55 12.77
CA GLY A 316 -0.13 3.67 13.94
C GLY A 316 1.20 3.56 14.70
N MET A 317 2.32 3.54 13.97
CA MET A 317 3.66 3.50 14.58
C MET A 317 4.00 4.80 15.32
N ILE A 318 3.66 5.95 14.77
CA ILE A 318 3.83 7.25 15.44
C ILE A 318 3.04 7.28 16.75
N GLN A 319 1.78 6.82 16.74
CA GLN A 319 0.97 6.73 17.96
C GLN A 319 1.56 5.78 19.00
N LEU A 320 2.10 4.65 18.56
CA LEU A 320 2.65 3.64 19.45
C LEU A 320 3.98 4.06 20.08
N THR A 321 4.84 4.70 19.29
CA THR A 321 6.21 5.05 19.71
C THR A 321 6.28 6.43 20.34
N GLY A 322 5.32 7.31 20.05
CA GLY A 322 5.38 8.72 20.41
C GLY A 322 6.41 9.52 19.60
N VAL A 323 6.92 8.96 18.49
CA VAL A 323 7.95 9.59 17.65
C VAL A 323 7.32 10.09 16.36
N ALA A 324 7.15 11.39 16.23
CA ALA A 324 6.63 12.05 15.03
C ALA A 324 7.73 12.78 14.22
N SER A 325 8.99 12.69 14.63
CA SER A 325 10.09 13.41 14.03
C SER A 325 10.34 13.00 12.58
N ARG A 326 10.25 13.95 11.65
CA ARG A 326 10.57 13.71 10.24
C ARG A 326 12.03 13.34 9.97
N TYR A 327 12.94 13.67 10.90
CA TYR A 327 14.34 13.27 10.80
C TYR A 327 14.53 11.77 10.92
N VAL A 328 13.68 11.09 11.71
CA VAL A 328 13.63 9.62 11.75
C VAL A 328 13.26 9.06 10.37
N GLY A 329 12.38 9.74 9.63
CA GLY A 329 12.02 9.38 8.25
C GLY A 329 13.20 9.34 7.29
N TYR A 330 14.22 10.19 7.48
CA TYR A 330 15.43 10.15 6.65
C TYR A 330 16.27 8.88 6.87
N PHE A 331 16.30 8.36 8.10
CA PHE A 331 16.97 7.10 8.40
C PHE A 331 16.17 5.90 7.91
N ILE A 332 14.83 5.95 7.99
CA ILE A 332 13.99 4.92 7.36
C ILE A 332 14.24 4.88 5.84
N ALA A 333 14.27 6.04 5.20
CA ALA A 333 14.57 6.17 3.79
C ALA A 333 15.96 5.60 3.43
N LEU A 334 16.97 5.94 4.22
CA LEU A 334 18.32 5.41 4.04
C LEU A 334 18.36 3.88 4.16
N PHE A 335 17.70 3.31 5.16
CA PHE A 335 17.64 1.85 5.33
C PHE A 335 16.95 1.17 4.15
N LEU A 336 15.83 1.72 3.68
CA LEU A 336 15.11 1.18 2.51
C LEU A 336 15.96 1.24 1.25
N VAL A 337 16.66 2.35 0.99
CA VAL A 337 17.58 2.48 -0.14
C VAL A 337 18.71 1.45 -0.04
N LEU A 338 19.33 1.31 1.13
CA LEU A 338 20.40 0.35 1.35
C LEU A 338 19.90 -1.10 1.12
N LEU A 339 18.74 -1.46 1.67
CA LEU A 339 18.13 -2.78 1.46
C LEU A 339 17.82 -3.04 -0.03
N GLY A 340 17.41 -2.00 -0.76
CA GLY A 340 17.12 -2.10 -2.20
C GLY A 340 18.34 -2.36 -3.07
N PHE A 341 19.56 -2.12 -2.59
CA PHE A 341 20.79 -2.48 -3.30
C PHE A 341 21.16 -3.96 -3.20
N PHE A 342 20.52 -4.74 -2.31
CA PHE A 342 20.84 -6.13 -2.07
C PHE A 342 19.76 -7.07 -2.63
N PRO A 343 19.88 -7.58 -3.86
CA PRO A 343 18.92 -8.50 -4.47
C PRO A 343 18.69 -9.78 -3.67
N VAL A 344 19.64 -10.18 -2.83
CA VAL A 344 19.50 -11.36 -1.96
C VAL A 344 18.20 -11.31 -1.13
N ILE A 345 17.76 -10.13 -0.72
CA ILE A 345 16.50 -9.94 0.00
C ILE A 345 15.34 -10.38 -0.90
N GLY A 346 15.30 -9.89 -2.14
CA GLY A 346 14.30 -10.29 -3.12
C GLY A 346 14.35 -11.78 -3.43
N VAL A 347 15.56 -12.37 -3.56
CA VAL A 347 15.72 -13.81 -3.77
C VAL A 347 15.13 -14.61 -2.61
N VAL A 348 15.48 -14.29 -1.35
CA VAL A 348 14.95 -15.01 -0.19
C VAL A 348 13.40 -14.96 -0.15
N PHE A 349 12.82 -13.80 -0.43
CA PHE A 349 11.37 -13.64 -0.42
C PHE A 349 10.68 -14.22 -1.66
N SER A 350 11.35 -14.31 -2.81
CA SER A 350 10.78 -14.95 -4.00
C SER A 350 10.62 -16.46 -3.89
N PHE A 351 11.41 -17.11 -3.01
CA PHE A 351 11.24 -18.53 -2.67
C PHE A 351 10.23 -18.76 -1.54
N MET A 352 9.66 -17.70 -0.98
CA MET A 352 8.69 -17.84 0.09
C MET A 352 7.38 -18.44 -0.44
N PRO A 353 6.90 -19.56 0.12
CA PRO A 353 5.65 -20.14 -0.31
C PRO A 353 4.47 -19.20 -0.13
N ASP A 354 3.57 -19.16 -1.10
CA ASP A 354 2.36 -18.33 -1.07
C ASP A 354 1.56 -18.42 0.24
N PRO A 355 1.39 -19.60 0.90
CA PRO A 355 0.66 -19.69 2.16
C PRO A 355 1.29 -18.91 3.32
N VAL A 356 2.63 -18.77 3.34
CA VAL A 356 3.32 -17.97 4.34
C VAL A 356 2.99 -16.49 4.14
N LEU A 357 3.06 -16.03 2.89
CA LEU A 357 2.69 -14.67 2.53
C LEU A 357 1.18 -14.43 2.77
N GLY A 358 0.35 -15.40 2.41
CA GLY A 358 -1.12 -15.35 2.55
C GLY A 358 -1.56 -15.15 3.98
N GLY A 359 -1.02 -15.92 4.94
CA GLY A 359 -1.34 -15.78 6.36
C GLY A 359 -1.03 -14.39 6.92
N ALA A 360 0.07 -13.78 6.48
CA ALA A 360 0.44 -12.43 6.89
C ALA A 360 -0.42 -11.35 6.20
N THR A 361 -0.59 -11.45 4.88
CA THR A 361 -1.31 -10.44 4.08
C THR A 361 -2.78 -10.40 4.38
N LEU A 362 -3.41 -11.55 4.68
CA LEU A 362 -4.82 -11.61 5.07
C LEU A 362 -5.11 -10.73 6.29
N LEU A 363 -4.25 -10.77 7.32
CA LEU A 363 -4.40 -9.89 8.47
C LEU A 363 -4.14 -8.43 8.12
N MET A 364 -3.12 -8.16 7.28
CA MET A 364 -2.81 -6.80 6.83
C MET A 364 -3.99 -6.18 6.08
N PHE A 365 -4.62 -6.91 5.15
CA PHE A 365 -5.78 -6.43 4.40
C PHE A 365 -6.99 -6.20 5.30
N GLY A 366 -7.21 -7.11 6.27
CA GLY A 366 -8.23 -6.92 7.30
C GLY A 366 -7.99 -5.66 8.15
N THR A 367 -6.75 -5.34 8.49
CA THR A 367 -6.43 -4.11 9.23
C THR A 367 -6.64 -2.85 8.40
N VAL A 368 -6.36 -2.88 7.09
CA VAL A 368 -6.66 -1.78 6.17
C VAL A 368 -8.18 -1.56 6.10
N ALA A 369 -8.98 -2.62 5.90
CA ALA A 369 -10.43 -2.51 5.91
C ALA A 369 -10.96 -1.91 7.23
N SER A 370 -10.41 -2.37 8.37
CA SER A 370 -10.78 -1.87 9.70
C SER A 370 -10.43 -0.39 9.90
N ALA A 371 -9.32 0.09 9.33
CA ALA A 371 -8.96 1.49 9.35
C ALA A 371 -9.98 2.35 8.58
N GLY A 372 -10.43 1.88 7.42
CA GLY A 372 -11.49 2.52 6.65
C GLY A 372 -12.81 2.58 7.43
N VAL A 373 -13.22 1.46 8.05
CA VAL A 373 -14.43 1.41 8.92
C VAL A 373 -14.30 2.40 10.09
N LYS A 374 -13.14 2.49 10.73
CA LYS A 374 -12.88 3.45 11.80
C LYS A 374 -13.05 4.89 11.33
N LEU A 375 -12.60 5.20 10.11
CA LEU A 375 -12.74 6.52 9.52
C LEU A 375 -14.21 6.85 9.21
N ILE A 376 -14.98 5.90 8.68
CA ILE A 376 -16.43 6.03 8.49
C ILE A 376 -17.12 6.29 9.83
N ALA A 377 -16.82 5.48 10.85
CA ALA A 377 -17.44 5.57 12.17
C ALA A 377 -17.09 6.88 12.93
N SER A 378 -16.03 7.59 12.53
CA SER A 378 -15.67 8.89 13.08
C SER A 378 -16.55 10.03 12.57
N GLN A 379 -17.39 9.78 11.56
CA GLN A 379 -18.29 10.77 10.97
C GLN A 379 -19.73 10.63 11.52
N LYS A 380 -20.51 11.69 11.42
CA LYS A 380 -21.95 11.60 11.66
C LYS A 380 -22.59 10.74 10.56
N ILE A 381 -23.08 9.57 10.95
CA ILE A 381 -23.74 8.63 10.02
C ILE A 381 -25.21 9.01 9.93
N ASP A 382 -25.51 10.02 9.13
CA ASP A 382 -26.87 10.46 8.79
C ASP A 382 -27.48 9.60 7.64
N ARG A 383 -28.71 9.92 7.26
CA ARG A 383 -29.41 9.24 6.16
C ARG A 383 -28.66 9.31 4.83
N LYS A 384 -27.95 10.43 4.55
CA LYS A 384 -27.12 10.59 3.36
C LYS A 384 -25.93 9.63 3.42
N ALA A 385 -25.20 9.63 4.54
CA ALA A 385 -24.04 8.79 4.74
C ALA A 385 -24.39 7.29 4.58
N ILE A 386 -25.52 6.84 5.14
CA ILE A 386 -26.02 5.46 5.01
C ILE A 386 -26.21 5.09 3.53
N LEU A 387 -26.85 5.95 2.73
CA LEU A 387 -27.08 5.68 1.31
C LEU A 387 -25.78 5.65 0.51
N VAL A 388 -24.86 6.58 0.78
CA VAL A 388 -23.54 6.61 0.13
C VAL A 388 -22.75 5.33 0.43
N ILE A 389 -22.71 4.91 1.71
CA ILE A 389 -22.05 3.66 2.13
C ILE A 389 -22.70 2.46 1.43
N ALA A 390 -24.04 2.35 1.48
CA ALA A 390 -24.76 1.22 0.94
C ALA A 390 -24.52 1.06 -0.57
N ILE A 391 -24.67 2.12 -1.35
CA ILE A 391 -24.43 2.10 -2.80
C ILE A 391 -22.99 1.70 -3.12
N SER A 392 -22.03 2.35 -2.45
CA SER A 392 -20.62 2.17 -2.75
C SER A 392 -20.11 0.77 -2.43
N LEU A 393 -20.45 0.25 -1.24
CA LEU A 393 -20.04 -1.08 -0.84
C LEU A 393 -20.78 -2.15 -1.66
N SER A 394 -22.09 -1.98 -1.94
CA SER A 394 -22.85 -2.96 -2.73
C SER A 394 -22.31 -3.07 -4.15
N LEU A 395 -22.02 -1.94 -4.82
CA LEU A 395 -21.47 -1.97 -6.17
C LEU A 395 -20.03 -2.47 -6.19
N GLY A 396 -19.18 -1.98 -5.28
CA GLY A 396 -17.78 -2.38 -5.23
C GLY A 396 -17.59 -3.86 -4.88
N VAL A 397 -18.21 -4.35 -3.82
CA VAL A 397 -18.14 -5.76 -3.42
C VAL A 397 -18.86 -6.65 -4.44
N GLY A 398 -20.00 -6.20 -4.98
CA GLY A 398 -20.76 -6.94 -5.99
C GLY A 398 -19.93 -7.26 -7.22
N VAL A 399 -19.23 -6.27 -7.77
CA VAL A 399 -18.36 -6.46 -8.95
C VAL A 399 -17.14 -7.31 -8.62
N GLU A 400 -16.55 -7.17 -7.40
CA GLU A 400 -15.43 -8.00 -6.97
C GLU A 400 -15.80 -9.50 -6.89
N LEU A 401 -17.03 -9.80 -6.46
CA LEU A 401 -17.54 -11.17 -6.34
C LEU A 401 -17.98 -11.74 -7.70
N TYR A 402 -18.60 -10.92 -8.53
CA TYR A 402 -19.18 -11.34 -9.83
C TYR A 402 -18.75 -10.39 -10.96
N PRO A 403 -17.46 -10.41 -11.36
CA PRO A 403 -16.96 -9.54 -12.43
C PRO A 403 -17.63 -9.83 -13.79
N ASP A 404 -18.20 -11.02 -13.97
CA ASP A 404 -18.88 -11.45 -15.19
C ASP A 404 -20.15 -10.62 -15.49
N ILE A 405 -20.67 -9.86 -14.52
CA ILE A 405 -21.77 -8.89 -14.77
C ILE A 405 -21.39 -7.86 -15.84
N LEU A 406 -20.10 -7.63 -16.02
CA LEU A 406 -19.58 -6.69 -17.03
C LEU A 406 -19.19 -7.36 -18.35
N MET A 407 -19.47 -8.67 -18.53
CA MET A 407 -19.00 -9.46 -19.68
C MET A 407 -19.50 -8.92 -21.03
N GLN A 408 -20.69 -8.30 -21.07
CA GLN A 408 -21.29 -7.71 -22.26
C GLN A 408 -20.82 -6.25 -22.53
N MET A 409 -20.02 -5.67 -21.63
CA MET A 409 -19.55 -4.32 -21.77
C MET A 409 -18.29 -4.25 -22.65
N PRO A 410 -18.05 -3.08 -23.32
CA PRO A 410 -16.79 -2.86 -24.03
C PRO A 410 -15.58 -3.07 -23.10
N ASP A 411 -14.46 -3.57 -23.66
CA ASP A 411 -13.27 -3.89 -22.89
C ASP A 411 -12.73 -2.73 -22.04
N ALA A 412 -12.83 -1.51 -22.53
CA ALA A 412 -12.43 -0.31 -21.78
C ALA A 412 -13.25 -0.15 -20.48
N ILE A 413 -14.57 -0.38 -20.53
CA ILE A 413 -15.46 -0.30 -19.35
C ILE A 413 -15.18 -1.48 -18.43
N LYS A 414 -15.08 -2.68 -18.99
CA LYS A 414 -14.79 -3.90 -18.26
C LYS A 414 -13.46 -3.78 -17.47
N ASN A 415 -12.41 -3.33 -18.12
CA ASN A 415 -11.09 -3.18 -17.50
C ASN A 415 -11.07 -2.14 -16.35
N ILE A 416 -11.90 -1.10 -16.44
CA ILE A 416 -12.02 -0.07 -15.41
C ILE A 416 -12.87 -0.55 -14.24
N PHE A 417 -14.05 -1.08 -14.51
CA PHE A 417 -15.06 -1.35 -13.50
C PHE A 417 -15.01 -2.79 -12.94
N SER A 418 -14.16 -3.68 -13.45
CA SER A 418 -13.95 -5.01 -12.85
C SER A 418 -13.26 -4.98 -11.48
N SER A 419 -12.62 -3.89 -11.13
CA SER A 419 -12.04 -3.68 -9.80
C SER A 419 -13.08 -3.12 -8.83
N GLY A 420 -13.29 -3.83 -7.72
CA GLY A 420 -14.18 -3.38 -6.65
C GLY A 420 -13.73 -2.06 -6.02
N ILE A 421 -12.41 -1.82 -5.95
CA ILE A 421 -11.82 -0.58 -5.47
C ILE A 421 -12.26 0.60 -6.35
N THR A 422 -12.10 0.44 -7.66
CA THR A 422 -12.45 1.49 -8.64
C THR A 422 -13.95 1.75 -8.63
N THR A 423 -14.76 0.68 -8.72
CA THR A 423 -16.23 0.79 -8.79
C THR A 423 -16.81 1.35 -7.50
N GLY A 424 -16.38 0.83 -6.34
CA GLY A 424 -16.84 1.32 -5.04
C GLY A 424 -16.36 2.75 -4.74
N GLY A 425 -15.10 3.06 -5.10
CA GLY A 425 -14.54 4.40 -4.92
C GLY A 425 -15.25 5.46 -5.77
N LEU A 426 -15.46 5.18 -7.06
CA LEU A 426 -16.21 6.07 -7.94
C LEU A 426 -17.68 6.20 -7.50
N ALA A 427 -18.30 5.11 -7.09
CA ALA A 427 -19.66 5.13 -6.55
C ALA A 427 -19.76 6.01 -5.30
N ALA A 428 -18.75 5.98 -4.40
CA ALA A 428 -18.69 6.82 -3.22
C ALA A 428 -18.61 8.32 -3.58
N ILE A 429 -17.75 8.65 -4.53
CA ILE A 429 -17.59 10.04 -5.01
C ILE A 429 -18.90 10.53 -5.62
N ILE A 430 -19.42 9.78 -6.60
CA ILE A 430 -20.63 10.17 -7.36
C ILE A 430 -21.84 10.25 -6.45
N SER A 431 -22.08 9.23 -5.62
CA SER A 431 -23.23 9.22 -4.71
C SER A 431 -23.17 10.36 -3.68
N ASN A 432 -21.97 10.65 -3.14
CA ASN A 432 -21.78 11.77 -2.22
C ASN A 432 -22.08 13.13 -2.86
N MET A 433 -21.80 13.30 -4.14
CA MET A 433 -22.11 14.51 -4.90
C MET A 433 -23.60 14.66 -5.25
N VAL A 434 -24.21 13.55 -5.68
CA VAL A 434 -25.57 13.55 -6.24
C VAL A 434 -26.64 13.51 -5.14
N ILE A 435 -26.40 12.75 -4.07
CA ILE A 435 -27.38 12.59 -3.00
C ILE A 435 -27.40 13.88 -2.16
N ARG A 436 -28.50 14.62 -2.32
CA ARG A 436 -28.79 15.81 -1.52
C ARG A 436 -30.05 15.53 -0.71
N ILE A 437 -29.89 15.30 0.58
CA ILE A 437 -31.04 15.13 1.50
C ILE A 437 -31.17 16.45 2.27
N LYS A 438 -32.33 17.07 2.23
CA LYS A 438 -32.66 18.17 3.16
C LYS A 438 -32.84 17.51 4.52
N GLU A 439 -32.05 17.92 5.51
CA GLU A 439 -32.34 17.64 6.90
C GLU A 439 -33.52 18.55 7.27
N ASP A 440 -34.65 17.95 7.71
CA ASP A 440 -35.79 18.64 8.30
C ASP A 440 -35.40 19.19 9.67
#